data_134c7da1142ca1c0d65f7a5a174759d1
#
_entry.id   134c7da1142ca1c0d65f7a5a174759d1
#
_cell.length_a   1.000
_cell.length_b   1.000
_cell.length_c   1.000
_cell.angle_alpha   90.00
_cell.angle_beta   90.00
_cell.angle_gamma   90.00
#
_symmetry.space_group_name_H-M   'P 1'
#
loop_
_entity.id
_entity.type
_entity.pdbx_description
1 polymer ?
#
loop_
_entity_poly.entity_id
_entity_poly.type
_entity_poly.pdbx_seq_one_letter_code
_entity_poly.pdbx_strand_id
1 'polypeptide(L)'
;MTSLAGPGSTRRMALAGASVLLVALGLVVLMVVRPSEASPSGGASASQSAPAEGSVDAGFARDMAIHHQQAVEMSFIVRDRTDDEDVRRLAYDIINTQANQRGMMLGWLEMWGLPKSSAGPPMEWMGHTVEPSDDGSLMPGMATDAELEALEAAKGEQAEVLFLRLMTVHHRAGADMAQAAAGAAGTDAIRNLAAGMVRGQKSEMGLMADMLKARGAKP
;
A
#
# COMPACT_ATOMS: atom_id res chain seq x y z
N MET A 1 -61.57 14.43 45.07
CA MET A 1 -61.76 13.14 45.66
C MET A 1 -60.48 12.35 45.34
N THR A 2 -59.62 12.37 46.28
CA THR A 2 -59.14 11.28 47.14
C THR A 2 -58.37 10.24 46.40
N SER A 3 -57.01 10.31 46.54
CA SER A 3 -56.27 9.50 47.53
C SER A 3 -55.90 8.13 46.96
N LEU A 4 -54.76 7.55 47.07
CA LEU A 4 -53.77 7.42 48.14
C LEU A 4 -52.47 6.86 47.56
N ALA A 5 -51.37 7.27 48.16
CA ALA A 5 -50.04 6.75 47.99
C ALA A 5 -49.90 5.36 48.64
N GLY A 6 -49.00 4.55 48.11
CA GLY A 6 -48.49 3.33 48.73
C GLY A 6 -46.96 3.28 48.61
N PRO A 7 -46.23 2.96 49.70
CA PRO A 7 -44.80 3.15 49.76
C PRO A 7 -44.00 2.01 49.14
N GLY A 8 -43.04 2.38 48.32
CA GLY A 8 -42.06 1.48 47.72
C GLY A 8 -41.02 1.01 48.73
N SER A 9 -40.84 -0.28 48.77
CA SER A 9 -39.82 -1.00 49.54
C SER A 9 -38.44 -0.83 48.90
N THR A 10 -37.59 -0.09 49.59
CA THR A 10 -36.12 -0.03 49.26
C THR A 10 -35.45 -1.32 49.74
N ARG A 11 -35.23 -2.24 48.86
CA ARG A 11 -34.28 -3.33 49.10
C ARG A 11 -32.86 -2.80 48.92
N ARG A 12 -32.18 -2.58 50.02
CA ARG A 12 -30.73 -2.37 50.07
C ARG A 12 -30.06 -3.74 49.80
N MET A 13 -29.48 -3.91 48.63
CA MET A 13 -28.54 -4.99 48.38
C MET A 13 -27.17 -4.57 48.95
N ALA A 14 -26.80 -5.24 50.02
CA ALA A 14 -25.45 -5.16 50.57
C ALA A 14 -24.50 -5.86 49.61
N LEU A 15 -23.60 -5.11 49.00
CA LEU A 15 -22.44 -5.65 48.29
C LEU A 15 -21.42 -6.08 49.35
N ALA A 16 -21.36 -7.41 49.56
CA ALA A 16 -20.24 -8.03 50.27
C ALA A 16 -19.01 -7.95 49.43
N GLY A 17 -18.09 -7.04 49.76
CA GLY A 17 -16.78 -6.97 49.19
C GLY A 17 -15.93 -8.17 49.63
N ALA A 18 -15.69 -9.09 48.76
CA ALA A 18 -14.67 -10.13 48.96
C ALA A 18 -13.32 -9.56 48.54
N SER A 19 -12.59 -9.06 49.52
CA SER A 19 -11.16 -8.71 49.37
C SER A 19 -10.36 -10.00 49.21
N VAL A 20 -9.98 -10.36 47.99
CA VAL A 20 -9.01 -11.42 47.74
C VAL A 20 -7.62 -10.81 47.96
N LEU A 21 -7.07 -11.06 49.16
CA LEU A 21 -5.70 -10.79 49.47
C LEU A 21 -4.85 -11.88 48.78
N LEU A 22 -4.23 -11.54 47.65
CA LEU A 22 -3.20 -12.37 47.03
C LEU A 22 -1.90 -12.21 47.86
N VAL A 23 -1.69 -13.11 48.76
CA VAL A 23 -0.38 -13.32 49.41
C VAL A 23 0.50 -13.96 48.35
N ALA A 24 1.31 -13.17 47.68
CA ALA A 24 2.40 -13.67 46.88
C ALA A 24 3.47 -14.24 47.78
N LEU A 25 3.41 -15.56 48.02
CA LEU A 25 4.46 -16.30 48.70
C LEU A 25 5.67 -16.37 47.75
N GLY A 26 6.68 -15.50 48.01
CA GLY A 26 7.92 -15.50 47.27
C GLY A 26 8.69 -16.82 47.55
N LEU A 27 8.55 -17.75 46.64
CA LEU A 27 9.43 -18.91 46.56
C LEU A 27 10.71 -18.43 45.89
N VAL A 28 11.71 -18.08 46.70
CA VAL A 28 13.10 -17.88 46.26
C VAL A 28 13.65 -19.26 45.91
N VAL A 29 13.47 -19.65 44.65
CA VAL A 29 14.20 -20.78 44.09
C VAL A 29 15.61 -20.28 43.84
N LEU A 30 16.52 -20.67 44.71
CA LEU A 30 17.97 -20.51 44.51
C LEU A 30 18.35 -21.44 43.35
N MET A 31 18.19 -20.95 42.09
CA MET A 31 18.82 -21.61 40.95
C MET A 31 20.31 -21.42 41.07
N VAL A 32 20.99 -22.49 41.43
CA VAL A 32 22.43 -22.61 41.22
C VAL A 32 22.68 -22.47 39.73
N VAL A 33 23.01 -21.24 39.29
CA VAL A 33 23.45 -20.98 37.94
C VAL A 33 24.79 -21.68 37.76
N ARG A 34 24.75 -22.90 37.22
CA ARG A 34 25.94 -23.46 36.58
C ARG A 34 26.23 -22.55 35.38
N PRO A 35 27.47 -22.06 35.20
CA PRO A 35 27.85 -21.45 33.95
C PRO A 35 27.76 -22.52 32.85
N SER A 36 26.63 -22.64 32.20
CA SER A 36 26.58 -23.27 30.89
C SER A 36 27.43 -22.38 29.99
N GLU A 37 28.53 -22.90 29.53
CA GLU A 37 29.23 -22.34 28.40
C GLU A 37 28.19 -22.27 27.26
N ALA A 38 27.60 -21.07 27.08
CA ALA A 38 26.80 -20.76 25.96
C ALA A 38 27.73 -20.82 24.73
N SER A 39 27.70 -21.95 24.04
CA SER A 39 28.13 -21.96 22.66
C SER A 39 27.42 -20.79 21.97
N PRO A 40 28.15 -19.89 21.31
CA PRO A 40 27.51 -18.86 20.54
C PRO A 40 26.82 -19.53 19.36
N SER A 41 25.56 -19.99 19.54
CA SER A 41 24.64 -20.16 18.45
C SER A 41 24.29 -18.74 17.97
N GLY A 42 25.29 -18.08 17.42
CA GLY A 42 25.15 -16.96 16.53
C GLY A 42 24.47 -17.47 15.27
N GLY A 43 23.17 -17.60 15.31
CA GLY A 43 22.39 -17.40 14.11
C GLY A 43 22.64 -15.95 13.68
N ALA A 44 23.76 -15.74 12.99
CA ALA A 44 23.92 -14.57 12.16
C ALA A 44 22.74 -14.63 11.18
N SER A 45 21.67 -13.90 11.49
CA SER A 45 20.80 -13.41 10.42
C SER A 45 21.78 -12.86 9.39
N ALA A 46 21.91 -13.55 8.27
CA ALA A 46 22.73 -13.06 7.17
C ALA A 46 22.19 -11.65 6.92
N SER A 47 22.96 -10.65 7.33
CA SER A 47 22.69 -9.26 6.99
C SER A 47 22.67 -9.24 5.48
N GLN A 48 21.48 -9.24 4.89
CA GLN A 48 21.38 -9.12 3.43
C GLN A 48 22.08 -7.79 3.12
N SER A 49 23.20 -7.89 2.40
CA SER A 49 23.90 -6.69 1.94
C SER A 49 22.93 -5.84 1.15
N ALA A 50 23.00 -4.53 1.32
CA ALA A 50 22.18 -3.62 0.54
C ALA A 50 22.34 -3.91 -0.97
N PRO A 51 21.27 -3.88 -1.75
CA PRO A 51 21.36 -4.03 -3.20
C PRO A 51 22.26 -2.97 -3.81
N ALA A 52 22.87 -3.29 -4.96
CA ALA A 52 23.63 -2.29 -5.70
C ALA A 52 22.70 -1.21 -6.27
N GLU A 53 23.22 0.00 -6.48
CA GLU A 53 22.45 1.14 -6.98
C GLU A 53 21.77 0.87 -8.34
N GLY A 54 22.46 0.18 -9.27
CA GLY A 54 21.92 -0.23 -10.56
C GLY A 54 21.18 -1.60 -10.55
N SER A 55 20.87 -2.15 -9.37
CA SER A 55 20.14 -3.42 -9.28
C SER A 55 18.67 -3.28 -9.66
N VAL A 56 18.04 -4.41 -10.00
CA VAL A 56 16.58 -4.51 -10.21
C VAL A 56 15.81 -3.97 -9.00
N ASP A 57 16.28 -4.28 -7.78
CA ASP A 57 15.65 -3.85 -6.54
C ASP A 57 15.58 -2.33 -6.42
N ALA A 58 16.70 -1.66 -6.64
CA ALA A 58 16.79 -0.21 -6.53
C ALA A 58 16.08 0.51 -7.68
N GLY A 59 16.24 0.03 -8.91
CA GLY A 59 15.58 0.58 -10.09
C GLY A 59 14.07 0.46 -10.00
N PHE A 60 13.55 -0.73 -9.71
CA PHE A 60 12.12 -0.96 -9.48
C PHE A 60 11.56 -0.07 -8.37
N ALA A 61 12.26 0.02 -7.24
CA ALA A 61 11.77 0.82 -6.12
C ALA A 61 11.65 2.32 -6.48
N ARG A 62 12.56 2.86 -7.29
CA ARG A 62 12.49 4.25 -7.76
C ARG A 62 11.36 4.47 -8.75
N ASP A 63 11.36 3.69 -9.82
CA ASP A 63 10.44 3.89 -10.94
C ASP A 63 8.99 3.60 -10.53
N MET A 64 8.77 2.50 -9.80
CA MET A 64 7.43 2.17 -9.31
C MET A 64 6.93 3.18 -8.26
N ALA A 65 7.82 3.82 -7.50
CA ALA A 65 7.42 4.89 -6.59
C ALA A 65 6.92 6.13 -7.33
N ILE A 66 7.53 6.48 -8.47
CA ILE A 66 7.08 7.56 -9.36
C ILE A 66 5.76 7.17 -10.04
N HIS A 67 5.70 5.95 -10.58
CA HIS A 67 4.50 5.42 -11.21
C HIS A 67 3.30 5.45 -10.25
N HIS A 68 3.46 4.98 -9.03
CA HIS A 68 2.41 5.01 -8.00
C HIS A 68 1.97 6.42 -7.62
N GLN A 69 2.87 7.40 -7.65
CA GLN A 69 2.52 8.79 -7.37
C GLN A 69 1.43 9.30 -8.32
N GLN A 70 1.52 8.98 -9.60
CA GLN A 70 0.52 9.42 -10.57
C GLN A 70 -0.84 8.72 -10.39
N ALA A 71 -0.85 7.41 -10.04
CA ALA A 71 -2.11 6.73 -9.71
C ALA A 71 -2.83 7.39 -8.51
N VAL A 72 -2.05 7.78 -7.49
CA VAL A 72 -2.58 8.51 -6.32
C VAL A 72 -3.16 9.86 -6.76
N GLU A 73 -2.44 10.61 -7.62
CA GLU A 73 -2.89 11.89 -8.17
C GLU A 73 -4.19 11.76 -8.94
N MET A 74 -4.26 10.88 -9.94
CA MET A 74 -5.49 10.61 -10.71
C MET A 74 -6.67 10.22 -9.81
N SER A 75 -6.39 9.46 -8.76
CA SER A 75 -7.40 9.02 -7.81
C SER A 75 -7.93 10.18 -6.94
N PHE A 76 -7.09 11.12 -6.54
CA PHE A 76 -7.56 12.33 -5.86
C PHE A 76 -8.39 13.21 -6.80
N ILE A 77 -7.93 13.39 -8.06
CA ILE A 77 -8.67 14.18 -9.06
C ILE A 77 -10.08 13.63 -9.23
N VAL A 78 -10.24 12.34 -9.54
CA VAL A 78 -11.57 11.77 -9.81
C VAL A 78 -12.51 11.84 -8.61
N ARG A 79 -11.99 11.72 -7.38
CA ARG A 79 -12.82 11.83 -6.16
C ARG A 79 -13.49 13.19 -6.00
N ASP A 80 -12.89 14.24 -6.55
CA ASP A 80 -13.44 15.59 -6.53
C ASP A 80 -14.31 15.89 -7.77
N ARG A 81 -14.45 14.93 -8.69
CA ARG A 81 -15.15 15.09 -9.97
C ARG A 81 -16.39 14.23 -10.10
N THR A 82 -16.63 13.31 -9.17
CA THR A 82 -17.81 12.43 -9.17
C THR A 82 -18.39 12.21 -7.79
N ASP A 83 -19.69 11.98 -7.73
CA ASP A 83 -20.39 11.53 -6.52
C ASP A 83 -20.69 10.01 -6.56
N ASP A 84 -20.28 9.29 -7.62
CA ASP A 84 -20.43 7.84 -7.71
C ASP A 84 -19.61 7.15 -6.61
N GLU A 85 -20.30 6.45 -5.72
CA GLU A 85 -19.68 5.86 -4.52
C GLU A 85 -18.71 4.74 -4.87
N ASP A 86 -18.94 3.96 -5.93
CA ASP A 86 -18.09 2.85 -6.32
C ASP A 86 -16.77 3.34 -6.91
N VAL A 87 -16.81 4.37 -7.77
CA VAL A 87 -15.59 5.02 -8.29
C VAL A 87 -14.81 5.69 -7.15
N ARG A 88 -15.49 6.39 -6.25
CA ARG A 88 -14.86 7.04 -5.10
C ARG A 88 -14.21 6.02 -4.15
N ARG A 89 -14.82 4.85 -4.00
CA ARG A 89 -14.27 3.73 -3.19
C ARG A 89 -13.03 3.14 -3.85
N LEU A 90 -13.11 2.82 -5.15
CA LEU A 90 -11.95 2.33 -5.91
C LEU A 90 -10.78 3.32 -5.82
N ALA A 91 -11.03 4.61 -6.05
CA ALA A 91 -10.01 5.64 -5.93
C ALA A 91 -9.42 5.73 -4.51
N TYR A 92 -10.25 5.60 -3.46
CA TYR A 92 -9.78 5.54 -2.08
C TYR A 92 -8.86 4.33 -1.83
N ASP A 93 -9.22 3.16 -2.34
CA ASP A 93 -8.44 1.93 -2.19
C ASP A 93 -7.11 2.03 -2.91
N ILE A 94 -7.10 2.58 -4.13
CA ILE A 94 -5.87 2.86 -4.90
C ILE A 94 -4.95 3.84 -4.15
N ILE A 95 -5.49 4.96 -3.63
CA ILE A 95 -4.72 5.94 -2.86
C ILE A 95 -4.02 5.24 -1.69
N ASN A 96 -4.77 4.52 -0.85
CA ASN A 96 -4.20 3.90 0.34
C ASN A 96 -3.18 2.82 0.00
N THR A 97 -3.49 1.97 -0.96
CA THR A 97 -2.61 0.87 -1.36
C THR A 97 -1.33 1.39 -1.99
N GLN A 98 -1.43 2.27 -2.98
CA GLN A 98 -0.26 2.71 -3.74
C GLN A 98 0.59 3.74 -2.98
N ALA A 99 -0.01 4.62 -2.16
CA ALA A 99 0.76 5.48 -1.28
C ALA A 99 1.56 4.68 -0.23
N ASN A 100 0.97 3.62 0.33
CA ASN A 100 1.67 2.72 1.26
C ASN A 100 2.83 2.00 0.56
N GLN A 101 2.58 1.38 -0.59
CA GLN A 101 3.62 0.69 -1.37
C GLN A 101 4.76 1.64 -1.78
N ARG A 102 4.43 2.85 -2.20
CA ARG A 102 5.39 3.91 -2.47
C ARG A 102 6.24 4.22 -1.24
N GLY A 103 5.62 4.38 -0.08
CA GLY A 103 6.31 4.62 1.19
C GLY A 103 7.27 3.47 1.56
N MET A 104 6.86 2.21 1.35
CA MET A 104 7.73 1.04 1.57
C MET A 104 8.96 1.08 0.67
N MET A 105 8.80 1.32 -0.63
CA MET A 105 9.89 1.36 -1.60
C MET A 105 10.89 2.49 -1.29
N LEU A 106 10.40 3.69 -1.01
CA LEU A 106 11.26 4.82 -0.63
C LEU A 106 11.96 4.58 0.71
N GLY A 107 11.31 3.94 1.66
CA GLY A 107 11.89 3.54 2.94
C GLY A 107 12.99 2.49 2.77
N TRP A 108 12.83 1.52 1.89
CA TRP A 108 13.89 0.55 1.59
C TRP A 108 15.11 1.20 0.93
N LEU A 109 14.92 2.10 -0.05
CA LEU A 109 16.03 2.85 -0.62
C LEU A 109 16.81 3.61 0.45
N GLU A 110 16.12 4.24 1.40
CA GLU A 110 16.75 4.93 2.53
C GLU A 110 17.50 3.96 3.44
N MET A 111 16.92 2.83 3.79
CA MET A 111 17.57 1.78 4.60
C MET A 111 18.81 1.21 3.91
N TRP A 112 18.82 1.13 2.59
CA TRP A 112 19.96 0.67 1.79
C TRP A 112 21.02 1.75 1.58
N GLY A 113 20.76 3.00 2.00
CA GLY A 113 21.65 4.13 1.74
C GLY A 113 21.70 4.54 0.26
N LEU A 114 20.64 4.23 -0.50
CA LEU A 114 20.55 4.50 -1.93
C LEU A 114 19.73 5.77 -2.21
N PRO A 115 20.08 6.56 -3.24
CA PRO A 115 19.31 7.72 -3.62
C PRO A 115 17.90 7.34 -4.09
N LYS A 116 16.92 8.19 -3.75
CA LYS A 116 15.50 8.02 -4.11
C LYS A 116 15.19 8.39 -5.55
N SER A 117 16.14 9.01 -6.24
CA SER A 117 16.09 9.36 -7.67
C SER A 117 17.30 8.80 -8.39
N SER A 118 17.20 8.62 -9.69
CA SER A 118 18.32 8.23 -10.56
C SER A 118 18.58 9.36 -11.57
N ALA A 119 19.84 9.53 -11.96
CA ALA A 119 20.22 10.37 -13.10
C ALA A 119 20.11 9.61 -14.44
N GLY A 120 19.99 8.28 -14.40
CA GLY A 120 19.80 7.46 -15.59
C GLY A 120 18.33 7.43 -16.05
N PRO A 121 18.10 6.93 -17.27
CA PRO A 121 16.76 6.82 -17.82
C PRO A 121 15.89 5.86 -17.00
N PRO A 122 14.56 6.05 -16.97
CA PRO A 122 13.65 5.10 -16.35
C PRO A 122 13.74 3.72 -16.99
N MET A 123 13.43 2.69 -16.21
CA MET A 123 13.30 1.28 -16.64
C MET A 123 14.59 0.62 -17.14
N GLU A 124 15.76 1.26 -16.98
CA GLU A 124 17.06 0.66 -17.35
C GLU A 124 17.29 -0.71 -16.68
N TRP A 125 16.78 -0.89 -15.45
CA TRP A 125 16.84 -2.13 -14.69
C TRP A 125 16.05 -3.30 -15.33
N MET A 126 15.16 -3.02 -16.30
CA MET A 126 14.45 -4.02 -17.09
C MET A 126 15.21 -4.44 -18.36
N GLY A 127 16.42 -3.93 -18.56
CA GLY A 127 17.24 -4.21 -19.74
C GLY A 127 16.87 -3.43 -21.00
N HIS A 128 16.05 -2.41 -20.85
CA HIS A 128 15.74 -1.42 -21.89
C HIS A 128 15.61 -0.03 -21.28
N THR A 129 15.85 0.97 -22.08
CA THR A 129 15.68 2.37 -21.67
C THR A 129 14.40 2.95 -22.26
N VAL A 130 13.75 3.79 -21.50
CA VAL A 130 12.62 4.58 -21.95
C VAL A 130 13.04 6.03 -21.93
N GLU A 131 12.96 6.71 -23.06
CA GLU A 131 13.11 8.14 -23.09
C GLU A 131 11.80 8.77 -22.60
N PRO A 132 11.85 9.58 -21.52
CA PRO A 132 10.66 10.31 -21.08
C PRO A 132 10.10 11.16 -22.21
N SER A 133 8.79 11.19 -22.33
CA SER A 133 8.11 12.01 -23.32
C SER A 133 8.01 13.47 -22.84
N ASP A 134 8.05 14.41 -23.77
CA ASP A 134 7.84 15.84 -23.48
C ASP A 134 6.39 16.15 -23.07
N ASP A 135 5.48 15.15 -23.13
CA ASP A 135 4.08 15.24 -22.75
C ASP A 135 3.81 14.96 -21.26
N GLY A 136 4.84 14.82 -20.44
CA GLY A 136 4.76 14.55 -19.00
C GLY A 136 4.71 13.06 -18.65
N SER A 137 4.50 12.16 -19.61
CA SER A 137 4.53 10.72 -19.35
C SER A 137 5.97 10.21 -19.25
N LEU A 138 6.41 9.90 -18.01
CA LEU A 138 7.80 9.51 -17.75
C LEU A 138 8.07 8.03 -18.08
N MET A 139 7.06 7.20 -18.08
CA MET A 139 7.17 5.75 -18.30
C MET A 139 5.91 5.23 -19.00
N PRO A 140 5.99 4.06 -19.67
CA PRO A 140 4.83 3.45 -20.31
C PRO A 140 3.62 3.33 -19.36
N GLY A 141 2.45 3.67 -19.87
CA GLY A 141 1.18 3.60 -19.14
C GLY A 141 0.89 4.79 -18.23
N MET A 142 1.85 5.67 -18.01
CA MET A 142 1.58 6.94 -17.32
C MET A 142 0.72 7.85 -18.21
N ALA A 143 -0.21 8.55 -17.59
CA ALA A 143 -1.00 9.58 -18.24
C ALA A 143 -0.12 10.78 -18.61
N THR A 144 -0.44 11.40 -19.73
CA THR A 144 0.15 12.66 -20.17
C THR A 144 -0.40 13.84 -19.37
N ASP A 145 0.28 14.97 -19.39
CA ASP A 145 -0.21 16.22 -18.78
C ASP A 145 -1.58 16.61 -19.35
N ALA A 146 -1.77 16.50 -20.66
CA ALA A 146 -3.05 16.78 -21.31
C ALA A 146 -4.18 15.84 -20.87
N GLU A 147 -3.87 14.57 -20.58
CA GLU A 147 -4.86 13.62 -20.05
C GLU A 147 -5.21 13.91 -18.59
N LEU A 148 -4.25 14.33 -17.77
CA LEU A 148 -4.50 14.79 -16.42
C LEU A 148 -5.35 16.06 -16.39
N GLU A 149 -5.03 17.05 -17.23
CA GLU A 149 -5.84 18.26 -17.40
C GLU A 149 -7.28 17.93 -17.87
N ALA A 150 -7.41 16.99 -18.80
CA ALA A 150 -8.73 16.51 -19.25
C ALA A 150 -9.52 15.85 -18.11
N LEU A 151 -8.86 15.07 -17.26
CA LEU A 151 -9.47 14.45 -16.08
C LEU A 151 -9.90 15.50 -15.05
N GLU A 152 -9.09 16.52 -14.82
CA GLU A 152 -9.42 17.64 -13.95
C GLU A 152 -10.63 18.46 -14.44
N ALA A 153 -10.75 18.64 -15.76
CA ALA A 153 -11.85 19.37 -16.37
C ALA A 153 -13.16 18.57 -16.43
N ALA A 154 -13.08 17.24 -16.50
CA ALA A 154 -14.24 16.36 -16.61
C ALA A 154 -15.05 16.31 -15.29
N LYS A 155 -16.34 15.93 -15.38
CA LYS A 155 -17.24 15.77 -14.21
C LYS A 155 -18.19 14.60 -14.41
N GLY A 156 -18.65 14.03 -13.28
CA GLY A 156 -19.61 12.93 -13.27
C GLY A 156 -19.12 11.75 -14.11
N GLU A 157 -20.03 11.13 -14.86
CA GLU A 157 -19.73 9.94 -15.65
C GLU A 157 -18.58 10.14 -16.66
N GLN A 158 -18.38 11.34 -17.18
CA GLN A 158 -17.24 11.63 -18.07
C GLN A 158 -15.91 11.50 -17.33
N ALA A 159 -15.82 12.03 -16.12
CA ALA A 159 -14.62 11.88 -15.29
C ALA A 159 -14.41 10.42 -14.90
N GLU A 160 -15.48 9.71 -14.56
CA GLU A 160 -15.43 8.29 -14.20
C GLU A 160 -14.87 7.42 -15.33
N VAL A 161 -15.44 7.56 -16.53
CA VAL A 161 -14.99 6.80 -17.70
C VAL A 161 -13.55 7.13 -18.06
N LEU A 162 -13.15 8.41 -18.02
CA LEU A 162 -11.78 8.81 -18.31
C LEU A 162 -10.82 8.26 -17.28
N PHE A 163 -11.12 8.40 -16.00
CA PHE A 163 -10.31 7.84 -14.91
C PHE A 163 -10.14 6.32 -15.05
N LEU A 164 -11.23 5.59 -15.26
CA LEU A 164 -11.19 4.14 -15.37
C LEU A 164 -10.33 3.66 -16.55
N ARG A 165 -10.36 4.39 -17.67
CA ARG A 165 -9.53 4.10 -18.84
C ARG A 165 -8.05 4.38 -18.57
N LEU A 166 -7.72 5.57 -18.09
CA LEU A 166 -6.35 5.97 -17.77
C LEU A 166 -5.76 5.01 -16.74
N MET A 167 -6.50 4.73 -15.67
CA MET A 167 -6.05 3.85 -14.60
C MET A 167 -5.91 2.39 -15.09
N THR A 168 -6.71 1.92 -16.03
CA THR A 168 -6.55 0.59 -16.62
C THR A 168 -5.24 0.46 -17.41
N VAL A 169 -4.89 1.49 -18.20
CA VAL A 169 -3.62 1.53 -18.95
C VAL A 169 -2.43 1.60 -17.99
N HIS A 170 -2.54 2.45 -16.98
CA HIS A 170 -1.55 2.63 -15.93
C HIS A 170 -1.31 1.31 -15.15
N HIS A 171 -2.35 0.62 -14.74
CA HIS A 171 -2.26 -0.65 -14.02
C HIS A 171 -1.64 -1.77 -14.87
N ARG A 172 -1.93 -1.78 -16.17
CA ARG A 172 -1.33 -2.76 -17.08
C ARG A 172 0.18 -2.61 -17.10
N ALA A 173 0.67 -1.40 -17.33
CA ALA A 173 2.11 -1.12 -17.34
C ALA A 173 2.75 -1.38 -15.96
N GLY A 174 2.10 -0.94 -14.89
CA GLY A 174 2.55 -1.22 -13.52
C GLY A 174 2.63 -2.72 -13.21
N ALA A 175 1.67 -3.52 -13.69
CA ALA A 175 1.71 -4.98 -13.52
C ALA A 175 2.84 -5.63 -14.33
N ASP A 176 3.18 -5.12 -15.51
CA ASP A 176 4.31 -5.59 -16.31
C ASP A 176 5.65 -5.28 -15.62
N MET A 177 5.83 -4.06 -15.10
CA MET A 177 6.99 -3.68 -14.29
C MET A 177 7.10 -4.58 -13.04
N ALA A 178 6.00 -4.76 -12.32
CA ALA A 178 5.97 -5.61 -11.13
C ALA A 178 6.27 -7.08 -11.46
N GLN A 179 5.81 -7.59 -12.60
CA GLN A 179 6.09 -8.96 -13.04
C GLN A 179 7.59 -9.15 -13.31
N ALA A 180 8.26 -8.19 -13.94
CA ALA A 180 9.69 -8.20 -14.18
C ALA A 180 10.47 -8.22 -12.85
N ALA A 181 10.12 -7.33 -11.92
CA ALA A 181 10.76 -7.27 -10.60
C ALA A 181 10.53 -8.53 -9.76
N ALA A 182 9.33 -9.10 -9.78
CA ALA A 182 9.03 -10.35 -9.08
C ALA A 182 9.88 -11.51 -9.55
N GLY A 183 10.30 -11.52 -10.83
CA GLY A 183 11.15 -12.55 -11.41
C GLY A 183 12.65 -12.32 -11.25
N ALA A 184 13.11 -11.08 -11.10
CA ALA A 184 14.53 -10.73 -11.23
C ALA A 184 15.14 -10.01 -10.02
N ALA A 185 14.34 -9.50 -9.08
CA ALA A 185 14.85 -8.81 -7.90
C ALA A 185 15.67 -9.74 -6.99
N GLY A 186 16.70 -9.18 -6.37
CA GLY A 186 17.61 -9.90 -5.49
C GLY A 186 17.03 -10.12 -4.08
N THR A 187 16.20 -9.18 -3.58
CA THR A 187 15.65 -9.25 -2.23
C THR A 187 14.24 -9.85 -2.19
N ASP A 188 13.95 -10.61 -1.13
CA ASP A 188 12.60 -11.14 -0.89
C ASP A 188 11.57 -10.01 -0.70
N ALA A 189 11.98 -8.90 -0.13
CA ALA A 189 11.12 -7.75 0.10
C ALA A 189 10.53 -7.22 -1.22
N ILE A 190 11.38 -6.97 -2.21
CA ILE A 190 10.95 -6.51 -3.54
C ILE A 190 10.17 -7.61 -4.26
N ARG A 191 10.66 -8.85 -4.30
CA ARG A 191 9.95 -9.97 -4.96
C ARG A 191 8.52 -10.12 -4.45
N ASN A 192 8.35 -10.14 -3.12
CA ASN A 192 7.04 -10.34 -2.49
C ASN A 192 6.09 -9.16 -2.73
N LEU A 193 6.60 -7.92 -2.61
CA LEU A 193 5.81 -6.74 -2.90
C LEU A 193 5.36 -6.72 -4.36
N ALA A 194 6.27 -6.92 -5.29
CA ALA A 194 6.01 -6.93 -6.73
C ALA A 194 5.01 -8.02 -7.12
N ALA A 195 5.16 -9.24 -6.59
CA ALA A 195 4.18 -10.32 -6.80
C ALA A 195 2.79 -9.98 -6.25
N GLY A 196 2.72 -9.25 -5.13
CA GLY A 196 1.48 -8.69 -4.58
C GLY A 196 0.84 -7.67 -5.51
N MET A 197 1.64 -6.74 -6.05
CA MET A 197 1.19 -5.72 -7.01
C MET A 197 0.60 -6.35 -8.28
N VAL A 198 1.25 -7.37 -8.85
CA VAL A 198 0.73 -8.10 -10.03
C VAL A 198 -0.68 -8.62 -9.78
N ARG A 199 -0.92 -9.24 -8.63
CA ARG A 199 -2.26 -9.78 -8.30
C ARG A 199 -3.27 -8.68 -8.06
N GLY A 200 -2.91 -7.66 -7.29
CA GLY A 200 -3.78 -6.54 -6.95
C GLY A 200 -4.21 -5.75 -8.18
N GLN A 201 -3.25 -5.32 -9.00
CA GLN A 201 -3.53 -4.53 -10.20
C GLN A 201 -4.32 -5.31 -11.25
N LYS A 202 -4.07 -6.63 -11.40
CA LYS A 202 -4.93 -7.48 -12.26
C LYS A 202 -6.37 -7.56 -11.76
N SER A 203 -6.57 -7.66 -10.45
CA SER A 203 -7.92 -7.66 -9.86
C SER A 203 -8.63 -6.31 -10.08
N GLU A 204 -7.93 -5.20 -9.86
CA GLU A 204 -8.47 -3.86 -10.05
C GLU A 204 -8.79 -3.57 -11.51
N MET A 205 -7.97 -4.04 -12.48
CA MET A 205 -8.31 -3.96 -13.90
C MET A 205 -9.59 -4.70 -14.25
N GLY A 206 -9.84 -5.87 -13.64
CA GLY A 206 -11.11 -6.58 -13.80
C GLY A 206 -12.30 -5.76 -13.30
N LEU A 207 -12.18 -5.18 -12.12
CA LEU A 207 -13.20 -4.30 -11.54
C LEU A 207 -13.44 -3.06 -12.42
N MET A 208 -12.38 -2.41 -12.88
CA MET A 208 -12.50 -1.24 -13.77
C MET A 208 -13.18 -1.58 -15.09
N ALA A 209 -12.90 -2.76 -15.66
CA ALA A 209 -13.58 -3.23 -16.87
C ALA A 209 -15.09 -3.41 -16.66
N ASP A 210 -15.51 -3.99 -15.52
CA ASP A 210 -16.93 -4.12 -15.18
C ASP A 210 -17.59 -2.76 -14.93
N MET A 211 -16.90 -1.83 -14.29
CA MET A 211 -17.38 -0.46 -14.06
C MET A 211 -17.54 0.32 -15.38
N LEU A 212 -16.59 0.17 -16.33
CA LEU A 212 -16.70 0.76 -17.68
C LEU A 212 -17.89 0.18 -18.43
N LYS A 213 -18.06 -1.15 -18.38
CA LYS A 213 -19.20 -1.81 -19.02
C LYS A 213 -20.55 -1.32 -18.48
N ALA A 214 -20.66 -1.11 -17.16
CA ALA A 214 -21.86 -0.58 -16.53
C ALA A 214 -22.22 0.82 -17.04
N ARG A 215 -21.23 1.59 -17.52
CA ARG A 215 -21.38 2.94 -18.14
C ARG A 215 -21.48 2.90 -19.67
N GLY A 216 -21.67 1.71 -20.28
CA GLY A 216 -21.70 1.56 -21.74
C GLY A 216 -20.37 1.87 -22.44
N ALA A 217 -19.29 1.99 -21.70
CA ALA A 217 -17.96 2.28 -22.21
C ALA A 217 -17.16 0.98 -22.43
N LYS A 218 -16.20 1.03 -23.37
CA LYS A 218 -15.26 -0.08 -23.58
C LYS A 218 -14.03 0.13 -22.70
N PRO A 219 -13.47 -0.97 -22.18
CA PRO A 219 -12.19 -0.96 -21.49
C PRO A 219 -11.05 -0.49 -22.40
#